data_58a87ecfe12c345760db16d7cda25485
#
_entry.id   58a87ecfe12c345760db16d7cda25485
#
_cell.length_a   1.000
_cell.length_b   1.000
_cell.length_c   1.000
_cell.angle_alpha   90.00
_cell.angle_beta   90.00
_cell.angle_gamma   90.00
#
_symmetry.space_group_name_H-M   'P 1'
#
loop_
_entity.id
_entity.type
_entity.pdbx_description
1 polymer ?
#
loop_
_entity_poly.entity_id
_entity_poly.type
_entity_poly.pdbx_seq_one_letter_code
_entity_poly.pdbx_strand_id
1 'polypeptide(L)'
;MEIKDKVALVLGAIKGIGKGIGLALSKEEAKVALNYFDWEESLDDLKKDFAETGQDYLITKTDLLGTDKIQGLIEKVVGHFGRLDILINNIERGGWPVVHGPYIQKQWDLEMATTLRAKQWIFNSALPFLKASGNGVVINFSSIAGIVGRTGPASYIFNEGYATANRGISLLTETWARMGAPEVRVNEIMLGFVETRHGEKTRGWGLLSDAQKAALYDHTLLGRTGTIEDVVNAVMFIIKDAPFMTGSVLRLDGGYVLGGDEVVPIPKGVL
;
A
#
# COMPACT_ATOMS: atom_id res chain seq x y z
N MET A 1 3.32 -18.64 3.62
CA MET A 1 3.63 -18.98 5.03
C MET A 1 2.36 -19.23 5.80
N GLU A 2 2.39 -20.02 6.87
CA GLU A 2 1.29 -20.08 7.84
C GLU A 2 1.27 -18.78 8.66
N ILE A 3 0.10 -18.17 8.83
CA ILE A 3 -0.05 -16.84 9.46
C ILE A 3 -0.29 -16.95 10.98
N LYS A 4 -0.87 -18.05 11.44
CA LYS A 4 -1.15 -18.29 12.84
C LYS A 4 0.08 -18.03 13.73
N ASP A 5 -0.10 -17.32 14.83
CA ASP A 5 0.94 -16.90 15.78
C ASP A 5 2.07 -16.02 15.23
N LYS A 6 1.96 -15.56 13.98
CA LYS A 6 2.90 -14.58 13.41
C LYS A 6 2.59 -13.17 13.89
N VAL A 7 3.62 -12.34 13.91
CA VAL A 7 3.50 -10.93 14.25
C VAL A 7 3.57 -10.07 13.00
N ALA A 8 2.53 -9.29 12.76
CA ALA A 8 2.45 -8.37 11.64
C ALA A 8 2.45 -6.92 12.11
N LEU A 9 3.27 -6.07 11.48
CA LEU A 9 3.18 -4.61 11.60
C LEU A 9 2.51 -4.06 10.34
N VAL A 10 1.35 -3.43 10.51
CA VAL A 10 0.60 -2.77 9.44
C VAL A 10 0.69 -1.26 9.63
N LEU A 11 1.30 -0.58 8.69
CA LEU A 11 1.43 0.87 8.70
C LEU A 11 0.24 1.52 7.98
N GLY A 12 -0.18 2.71 8.45
CA GLY A 12 -1.37 3.38 7.92
C GLY A 12 -2.65 2.57 8.13
N ALA A 13 -2.82 2.00 9.32
CA ALA A 13 -3.82 0.97 9.62
C ALA A 13 -5.11 1.50 10.26
N ILE A 14 -5.28 2.82 10.45
CA ILE A 14 -6.43 3.38 11.17
C ILE A 14 -7.76 3.13 10.45
N LYS A 15 -7.75 3.06 9.11
CA LYS A 15 -8.91 2.83 8.25
C LYS A 15 -8.53 2.28 6.87
N GLY A 16 -9.52 2.02 6.01
CA GLY A 16 -9.31 1.65 4.60
C GLY A 16 -8.51 0.37 4.44
N ILE A 17 -7.57 0.37 3.50
CA ILE A 17 -6.76 -0.80 3.12
C ILE A 17 -6.00 -1.36 4.32
N GLY A 18 -5.29 -0.51 5.06
CA GLY A 18 -4.49 -0.97 6.20
C GLY A 18 -5.32 -1.62 7.30
N LYS A 19 -6.51 -1.06 7.65
CA LYS A 19 -7.44 -1.66 8.59
C LYS A 19 -7.95 -3.01 8.06
N GLY A 20 -8.35 -3.08 6.78
CA GLY A 20 -8.83 -4.32 6.16
C GLY A 20 -7.78 -5.43 6.18
N ILE A 21 -6.52 -5.11 5.88
CA ILE A 21 -5.40 -6.07 5.95
C ILE A 21 -5.17 -6.54 7.39
N GLY A 22 -5.13 -5.61 8.35
CA GLY A 22 -4.95 -5.95 9.76
C GLY A 22 -6.04 -6.89 10.28
N LEU A 23 -7.31 -6.64 9.95
CA LEU A 23 -8.43 -7.50 10.31
C LEU A 23 -8.34 -8.89 9.66
N ALA A 24 -7.93 -8.95 8.38
CA ALA A 24 -7.75 -10.23 7.69
C ALA A 24 -6.62 -11.07 8.32
N LEU A 25 -5.49 -10.44 8.67
CA LEU A 25 -4.39 -11.10 9.37
C LEU A 25 -4.82 -11.58 10.77
N SER A 26 -5.57 -10.76 11.50
CA SER A 26 -6.10 -11.13 12.82
C SER A 26 -7.08 -12.31 12.75
N LYS A 27 -7.93 -12.40 11.71
CA LYS A 27 -8.81 -13.54 11.46
C LYS A 27 -8.05 -14.85 11.18
N GLU A 28 -6.83 -14.76 10.65
CA GLU A 28 -5.91 -15.90 10.46
C GLU A 28 -5.04 -16.14 11.72
N GLU A 29 -5.46 -15.64 12.86
CA GLU A 29 -4.80 -15.79 14.16
C GLU A 29 -3.41 -15.16 14.27
N ALA A 30 -3.10 -14.11 13.47
CA ALA A 30 -1.91 -13.29 13.66
C ALA A 30 -2.07 -12.32 14.83
N LYS A 31 -0.97 -11.99 15.50
CA LYS A 31 -0.85 -10.83 16.39
C LYS A 31 -0.53 -9.60 15.55
N VAL A 32 -1.27 -8.51 15.73
CA VAL A 32 -1.17 -7.38 14.79
C VAL A 32 -0.82 -6.08 15.50
N ALA A 33 0.29 -5.46 15.10
CA ALA A 33 0.59 -4.08 15.43
C ALA A 33 0.04 -3.15 14.35
N LEU A 34 -0.72 -2.15 14.76
CA LEU A 34 -1.41 -1.19 13.90
C LEU A 34 -0.82 0.19 14.15
N ASN A 35 -0.12 0.74 13.15
CA ASN A 35 0.39 2.10 13.24
C ASN A 35 -0.54 3.07 12.53
N TYR A 36 -0.76 4.23 13.16
CA TYR A 36 -1.43 5.37 12.57
C TYR A 36 -0.75 6.68 12.99
N PHE A 37 -1.13 7.77 12.33
CA PHE A 37 -0.69 9.12 12.73
C PHE A 37 -1.85 10.12 12.74
N ASP A 38 -2.66 10.16 11.69
CA ASP A 38 -3.82 11.03 11.51
C ASP A 38 -5.15 10.23 11.56
N TRP A 39 -6.28 10.92 11.43
CA TRP A 39 -7.64 10.34 11.45
C TRP A 39 -8.03 9.76 12.81
N GLU A 40 -7.73 10.50 13.89
CA GLU A 40 -8.05 10.07 15.26
C GLU A 40 -9.54 9.76 15.49
N GLU A 41 -10.42 10.40 14.74
CA GLU A 41 -11.86 10.13 14.75
C GLU A 41 -12.23 8.68 14.37
N SER A 42 -11.33 7.96 13.71
CA SER A 42 -11.52 6.55 13.33
C SER A 42 -10.93 5.57 14.37
N LEU A 43 -10.33 6.07 15.47
CA LEU A 43 -9.62 5.22 16.43
C LEU A 43 -10.57 4.31 17.23
N ASP A 44 -11.73 4.81 17.60
CA ASP A 44 -12.67 4.03 18.42
C ASP A 44 -13.31 2.90 17.59
N ASP A 45 -13.59 3.15 16.30
CA ASP A 45 -14.02 2.11 15.36
C ASP A 45 -12.94 1.06 15.15
N LEU A 46 -11.66 1.48 15.04
CA LEU A 46 -10.54 0.55 14.93
C LEU A 46 -10.45 -0.36 16.16
N LYS A 47 -10.49 0.22 17.36
CA LYS A 47 -10.42 -0.53 18.63
C LYS A 47 -11.57 -1.52 18.77
N LYS A 48 -12.79 -1.09 18.42
CA LYS A 48 -13.98 -1.93 18.47
C LYS A 48 -13.82 -3.16 17.55
N ASP A 49 -13.46 -2.93 16.28
CA ASP A 49 -13.34 -4.01 15.31
C ASP A 49 -12.25 -5.01 15.69
N PHE A 50 -11.11 -4.54 16.25
CA PHE A 50 -10.04 -5.43 16.68
C PHE A 50 -10.36 -6.16 17.99
N ALA A 51 -11.10 -5.56 18.91
CA ALA A 51 -11.58 -6.25 20.12
C ALA A 51 -12.49 -7.44 19.78
N GLU A 52 -13.27 -7.34 18.70
CA GLU A 52 -14.15 -8.42 18.23
C GLU A 52 -13.37 -9.61 17.63
N THR A 53 -12.09 -9.45 17.25
CA THR A 53 -11.29 -10.55 16.69
C THR A 53 -10.84 -11.55 17.75
N GLY A 54 -10.79 -11.16 19.00
CA GLY A 54 -10.28 -11.99 20.12
C GLY A 54 -8.77 -12.25 20.10
N GLN A 55 -8.05 -11.65 19.15
CA GLN A 55 -6.59 -11.79 19.03
C GLN A 55 -5.86 -10.65 19.72
N ASP A 56 -4.58 -10.89 20.07
CA ASP A 56 -3.72 -9.88 20.65
C ASP A 56 -3.32 -8.82 19.59
N TYR A 57 -3.50 -7.54 19.94
CA TYR A 57 -3.17 -6.44 19.04
C TYR A 57 -2.56 -5.25 19.79
N LEU A 58 -1.75 -4.48 19.08
CA LEU A 58 -1.10 -3.27 19.57
C LEU A 58 -1.42 -2.08 18.66
N ILE A 59 -2.04 -1.03 19.19
CA ILE A 59 -2.24 0.22 18.43
C ILE A 59 -1.18 1.23 18.83
N THR A 60 -0.53 1.84 17.83
CA THR A 60 0.51 2.85 18.05
C THR A 60 0.25 4.10 17.21
N LYS A 61 0.39 5.28 17.84
CA LYS A 61 0.42 6.56 17.12
C LYS A 61 1.87 6.97 16.93
N THR A 62 2.35 6.99 15.68
CA THR A 62 3.73 7.40 15.36
C THR A 62 3.76 8.15 14.05
N ASP A 63 4.31 9.36 14.06
CA ASP A 63 4.60 10.12 12.84
C ASP A 63 5.87 9.56 12.18
N LEU A 64 5.71 8.92 11.05
CA LEU A 64 6.78 8.28 10.30
C LEU A 64 7.60 9.25 9.44
N LEU A 65 7.23 10.53 9.42
CA LEU A 65 8.10 11.59 8.86
C LEU A 65 9.32 11.85 9.76
N GLY A 66 9.16 11.66 11.06
CA GLY A 66 10.26 11.65 12.02
C GLY A 66 11.00 10.32 11.97
N THR A 67 12.05 10.24 11.17
CA THR A 67 12.83 8.99 10.98
C THR A 67 13.47 8.49 12.27
N ASP A 68 13.72 9.37 13.23
CA ASP A 68 14.17 9.08 14.60
C ASP A 68 13.14 8.25 15.41
N LYS A 69 11.85 8.39 15.12
CA LYS A 69 10.77 7.69 15.81
C LYS A 69 10.51 6.27 15.27
N ILE A 70 11.02 5.98 14.08
CA ILE A 70 10.78 4.70 13.41
C ILE A 70 11.42 3.54 14.17
N GLN A 71 12.65 3.72 14.63
CA GLN A 71 13.35 2.71 15.42
C GLN A 71 12.55 2.37 16.71
N GLY A 72 12.08 3.39 17.41
CA GLY A 72 11.26 3.20 18.63
C GLY A 72 9.91 2.51 18.34
N LEU A 73 9.30 2.73 17.18
CA LEU A 73 8.11 1.99 16.76
C LEU A 73 8.40 0.49 16.62
N ILE A 74 9.47 0.14 15.89
CA ILE A 74 9.86 -1.26 15.68
C ILE A 74 10.20 -1.94 17.01
N GLU A 75 10.99 -1.28 17.85
CA GLU A 75 11.35 -1.78 19.19
C GLU A 75 10.12 -1.99 20.09
N LYS A 76 9.14 -1.10 20.01
CA LYS A 76 7.86 -1.24 20.75
C LYS A 76 7.09 -2.48 20.29
N VAL A 77 7.02 -2.73 18.98
CA VAL A 77 6.32 -3.91 18.42
C VAL A 77 7.04 -5.19 18.83
N VAL A 78 8.36 -5.23 18.68
CA VAL A 78 9.16 -6.42 19.03
C VAL A 78 9.18 -6.62 20.56
N GLY A 79 9.26 -5.56 21.35
CA GLY A 79 9.19 -5.64 22.81
C GLY A 79 7.85 -6.19 23.32
N HIS A 80 6.75 -5.88 22.63
CA HIS A 80 5.41 -6.35 23.00
C HIS A 80 5.16 -7.81 22.60
N PHE A 81 5.53 -8.20 21.37
CA PHE A 81 5.21 -9.53 20.81
C PHE A 81 6.39 -10.50 20.76
N GLY A 82 7.62 -10.03 21.03
CA GLY A 82 8.83 -10.85 21.01
C GLY A 82 9.43 -11.10 19.61
N ARG A 83 8.76 -10.72 18.51
CA ARG A 83 9.19 -10.97 17.13
C ARG A 83 8.54 -10.02 16.12
N LEU A 84 8.99 -10.07 14.89
CA LEU A 84 8.33 -9.44 13.73
C LEU A 84 8.49 -10.35 12.51
N ASP A 85 7.38 -10.78 11.90
CA ASP A 85 7.34 -11.69 10.76
C ASP A 85 6.87 -11.02 9.47
N ILE A 86 5.91 -10.10 9.58
CA ILE A 86 5.23 -9.50 8.44
C ILE A 86 5.26 -7.97 8.59
N LEU A 87 5.72 -7.28 7.54
CA LEU A 87 5.67 -5.82 7.44
C LEU A 87 4.82 -5.40 6.25
N ILE A 88 3.77 -4.64 6.52
CA ILE A 88 2.89 -4.06 5.50
C ILE A 88 3.14 -2.56 5.43
N ASN A 89 3.87 -2.12 4.41
CA ASN A 89 4.19 -0.72 4.15
C ASN A 89 3.05 0.00 3.40
N ASN A 90 1.92 0.21 4.08
CA ASN A 90 0.73 0.88 3.52
C ASN A 90 0.66 2.34 3.98
N ILE A 91 1.75 3.08 3.88
CA ILE A 91 1.80 4.52 4.14
C ILE A 91 2.01 5.29 2.86
N GLU A 92 1.20 6.32 2.69
CA GLU A 92 1.36 7.25 1.58
C GLU A 92 0.63 8.57 1.88
N ARG A 93 1.19 9.65 1.37
CA ARG A 93 0.49 10.93 1.26
C ARG A 93 0.67 11.45 -0.14
N GLY A 94 -0.39 11.60 -0.83
CA GLY A 94 -0.36 12.03 -2.20
C GLY A 94 -1.72 11.84 -2.83
N GLY A 95 -1.82 11.99 -4.13
CA GLY A 95 -3.07 11.84 -4.84
C GLY A 95 -4.08 12.95 -4.53
N TRP A 96 -3.64 14.11 -4.08
CA TRP A 96 -4.47 15.29 -4.15
C TRP A 96 -4.61 15.66 -5.61
N PRO A 97 -5.86 15.80 -6.09
CA PRO A 97 -6.03 16.41 -7.40
C PRO A 97 -5.36 17.78 -7.37
N VAL A 98 -4.53 18.04 -8.36
CA VAL A 98 -3.88 19.36 -8.54
C VAL A 98 -4.91 20.48 -8.84
N VAL A 99 -6.19 20.13 -8.84
CA VAL A 99 -7.33 21.04 -9.08
C VAL A 99 -7.45 22.20 -8.09
N HIS A 100 -6.71 22.17 -6.98
CA HIS A 100 -6.81 23.19 -5.92
C HIS A 100 -5.73 24.27 -5.96
N GLY A 101 -4.91 24.30 -6.98
CA GLY A 101 -3.90 25.32 -7.10
C GLY A 101 -2.57 24.78 -7.63
N PRO A 102 -1.57 25.64 -7.74
CA PRO A 102 -0.27 25.23 -8.22
C PRO A 102 0.37 24.22 -7.28
N TYR A 103 1.00 23.19 -7.86
CA TYR A 103 1.81 22.23 -7.14
C TYR A 103 3.02 22.95 -6.52
N ILE A 104 3.21 22.85 -5.21
CA ILE A 104 4.24 23.59 -4.48
C ILE A 104 5.28 22.65 -3.88
N GLN A 105 6.49 23.17 -3.64
CA GLN A 105 7.61 22.39 -3.08
C GLN A 105 7.22 21.63 -1.81
N LYS A 106 6.47 22.24 -0.90
CA LYS A 106 6.04 21.57 0.34
C LYS A 106 5.24 20.28 0.08
N GLN A 107 4.44 20.24 -0.97
CA GLN A 107 3.68 19.03 -1.35
C GLN A 107 4.63 17.96 -1.90
N TRP A 108 5.56 18.36 -2.79
CA TRP A 108 6.61 17.47 -3.28
C TRP A 108 7.40 16.85 -2.13
N ASP A 109 7.92 17.67 -1.22
CA ASP A 109 8.72 17.22 -0.08
C ASP A 109 7.94 16.25 0.81
N LEU A 110 6.65 16.52 1.05
CA LEU A 110 5.79 15.68 1.85
C LEU A 110 5.56 14.30 1.19
N GLU A 111 5.31 14.27 -0.11
CA GLU A 111 5.10 13.03 -0.86
C GLU A 111 6.35 12.17 -0.91
N MET A 112 7.50 12.76 -1.21
CA MET A 112 8.79 12.07 -1.19
C MET A 112 9.13 11.56 0.21
N ALA A 113 8.86 12.36 1.24
CA ALA A 113 9.15 12.00 2.63
C ALA A 113 8.26 10.85 3.12
N THR A 114 6.97 10.87 2.81
CA THR A 114 6.00 9.88 3.31
C THR A 114 6.02 8.60 2.48
N THR A 115 5.93 8.76 1.16
CA THR A 115 5.77 7.60 0.26
C THR A 115 7.08 6.85 0.05
N LEU A 116 8.22 7.55 0.01
CA LEU A 116 9.50 6.93 -0.32
C LEU A 116 10.45 6.84 0.89
N ARG A 117 10.84 8.00 1.46
CA ARG A 117 11.84 8.05 2.53
C ARG A 117 11.42 7.25 3.77
N ALA A 118 10.19 7.42 4.25
CA ALA A 118 9.74 6.72 5.45
C ALA A 118 9.82 5.19 5.28
N LYS A 119 9.39 4.66 4.13
CA LYS A 119 9.47 3.21 3.83
C LYS A 119 10.91 2.69 3.86
N GLN A 120 11.89 3.49 3.38
CA GLN A 120 13.31 3.12 3.43
C GLN A 120 13.79 2.93 4.88
N TRP A 121 13.49 3.88 5.77
CA TRP A 121 13.91 3.80 7.17
C TRP A 121 13.18 2.69 7.92
N ILE A 122 11.89 2.51 7.66
CA ILE A 122 11.10 1.42 8.24
C ILE A 122 11.68 0.05 7.85
N PHE A 123 11.96 -0.15 6.57
CA PHE A 123 12.56 -1.40 6.10
C PHE A 123 13.90 -1.67 6.80
N ASN A 124 14.80 -0.68 6.85
CA ASN A 124 16.10 -0.81 7.48
C ASN A 124 15.98 -1.18 8.97
N SER A 125 15.07 -0.53 9.71
CA SER A 125 14.85 -0.81 11.14
C SER A 125 14.17 -2.16 11.38
N ALA A 126 13.30 -2.62 10.49
CA ALA A 126 12.58 -3.88 10.62
C ALA A 126 13.41 -5.10 10.15
N LEU A 127 14.33 -4.92 9.20
CA LEU A 127 15.03 -6.01 8.53
C LEU A 127 15.74 -6.99 9.49
N PRO A 128 16.46 -6.57 10.54
CA PRO A 128 17.09 -7.50 11.47
C PRO A 128 16.09 -8.45 12.14
N PHE A 129 14.94 -7.94 12.53
CA PHE A 129 13.89 -8.72 13.19
C PHE A 129 13.15 -9.65 12.22
N LEU A 130 12.88 -9.15 11.00
CA LEU A 130 12.33 -9.97 9.92
C LEU A 130 13.25 -11.13 9.55
N LYS A 131 14.56 -10.90 9.47
CA LYS A 131 15.54 -11.97 9.26
C LYS A 131 15.59 -12.97 10.41
N ALA A 132 15.55 -12.48 11.63
CA ALA A 132 15.53 -13.34 12.83
C ALA A 132 14.27 -14.23 12.90
N SER A 133 13.18 -13.87 12.23
CA SER A 133 11.98 -14.71 12.12
C SER A 133 12.19 -15.98 11.25
N GLY A 134 13.21 -15.95 10.36
CA GLY A 134 13.59 -17.03 9.45
C GLY A 134 12.70 -17.18 8.21
N ASN A 135 11.56 -16.52 8.15
CA ASN A 135 10.62 -16.52 7.02
C ASN A 135 9.81 -15.21 6.98
N GLY A 136 10.52 -14.09 6.93
CA GLY A 136 9.91 -12.76 6.93
C GLY A 136 9.21 -12.43 5.59
N VAL A 137 8.18 -11.59 5.66
CA VAL A 137 7.48 -11.05 4.49
C VAL A 137 7.33 -9.55 4.59
N VAL A 138 7.73 -8.84 3.55
CA VAL A 138 7.48 -7.40 3.38
C VAL A 138 6.60 -7.19 2.16
N ILE A 139 5.54 -6.42 2.32
CA ILE A 139 4.69 -5.97 1.21
C ILE A 139 4.71 -4.45 1.17
N ASN A 140 5.24 -3.91 0.08
CA ASN A 140 5.23 -2.48 -0.20
C ASN A 140 4.01 -2.14 -1.04
N PHE A 141 3.24 -1.15 -0.62
CA PHE A 141 2.21 -0.57 -1.48
C PHE A 141 2.80 0.57 -2.30
N SER A 142 2.47 0.57 -3.59
CA SER A 142 2.72 1.65 -4.52
C SER A 142 1.49 1.92 -5.40
N SER A 143 1.64 2.76 -6.38
CA SER A 143 0.55 3.16 -7.28
C SER A 143 0.98 3.05 -8.74
N ILE A 144 0.01 2.77 -9.62
CA ILE A 144 0.17 2.92 -11.08
C ILE A 144 0.62 4.31 -11.49
N ALA A 145 0.50 5.32 -10.62
CA ALA A 145 1.09 6.64 -10.82
C ALA A 145 2.58 6.55 -11.19
N GLY A 146 3.31 5.57 -10.63
CA GLY A 146 4.71 5.29 -10.97
C GLY A 146 4.93 4.77 -12.40
N ILE A 147 3.90 4.37 -13.12
CA ILE A 147 3.96 3.95 -14.52
C ILE A 147 3.37 5.02 -15.44
N VAL A 148 2.12 5.42 -15.17
CA VAL A 148 1.39 6.32 -16.06
C VAL A 148 1.70 7.81 -15.83
N GLY A 149 2.27 8.14 -14.68
CA GLY A 149 2.52 9.54 -14.34
C GLY A 149 1.23 10.35 -14.34
N ARG A 150 1.23 11.45 -15.10
CA ARG A 150 0.08 12.34 -15.35
C ARG A 150 -0.43 12.21 -16.77
N THR A 151 -0.66 11.00 -17.25
CA THR A 151 -1.23 10.80 -18.58
C THR A 151 -2.69 10.36 -18.51
N GLY A 152 -3.48 10.75 -19.51
CA GLY A 152 -4.89 10.40 -19.61
C GLY A 152 -5.70 10.84 -18.39
N PRO A 153 -6.78 10.11 -18.05
CA PRO A 153 -7.65 10.44 -16.92
C PRO A 153 -6.96 10.43 -15.55
N ALA A 154 -5.85 9.69 -15.39
CA ALA A 154 -5.05 9.69 -14.16
C ALA A 154 -4.51 11.09 -13.80
N SER A 155 -4.35 11.98 -14.77
CA SER A 155 -3.92 13.37 -14.56
C SER A 155 -4.86 14.19 -13.68
N TYR A 156 -6.10 13.75 -13.52
CA TYR A 156 -7.07 14.40 -12.63
C TYR A 156 -6.74 14.17 -11.14
N ILE A 157 -5.96 13.12 -10.82
CA ILE A 157 -5.69 12.69 -9.45
C ILE A 157 -4.21 12.70 -9.11
N PHE A 158 -3.35 12.24 -10.03
CA PHE A 158 -1.92 12.11 -9.77
C PHE A 158 -1.16 13.41 -10.03
N ASN A 159 -0.13 13.63 -9.24
CA ASN A 159 0.86 14.70 -9.44
C ASN A 159 2.27 14.10 -9.62
N GLU A 160 3.24 14.92 -9.96
CA GLU A 160 4.60 14.51 -10.31
C GLU A 160 5.36 13.90 -9.14
N GLY A 161 5.25 14.47 -7.95
CA GLY A 161 5.95 13.98 -6.75
C GLY A 161 5.42 12.62 -6.32
N TYR A 162 4.11 12.45 -6.31
CA TYR A 162 3.47 11.18 -6.03
C TYR A 162 3.89 10.10 -7.04
N ALA A 163 3.87 10.43 -8.33
CA ALA A 163 4.29 9.53 -9.40
C ALA A 163 5.76 9.12 -9.25
N THR A 164 6.64 10.09 -9.04
CA THR A 164 8.08 9.86 -8.87
C THR A 164 8.38 9.00 -7.63
N ALA A 165 7.75 9.31 -6.49
CA ALA A 165 7.93 8.56 -5.27
C ALA A 165 7.47 7.10 -5.43
N ASN A 166 6.31 6.88 -6.06
CA ASN A 166 5.80 5.53 -6.31
C ASN A 166 6.67 4.74 -7.29
N ARG A 167 7.26 5.39 -8.31
CA ARG A 167 8.23 4.73 -9.20
C ARG A 167 9.48 4.28 -8.43
N GLY A 168 9.93 5.05 -7.46
CA GLY A 168 11.06 4.71 -6.60
C GLY A 168 10.82 3.46 -5.74
N ILE A 169 9.58 3.17 -5.36
CA ILE A 169 9.24 1.98 -4.55
C ILE A 169 9.57 0.69 -5.29
N SER A 170 9.34 0.60 -6.60
CA SER A 170 9.66 -0.61 -7.36
C SER A 170 11.16 -0.92 -7.33
N LEU A 171 12.01 0.10 -7.51
CA LEU A 171 13.47 -0.06 -7.41
C LEU A 171 13.91 -0.47 -6.00
N LEU A 172 13.32 0.14 -4.97
CA LEU A 172 13.61 -0.21 -3.58
C LEU A 172 13.14 -1.63 -3.25
N THR A 173 11.99 -2.06 -3.74
CA THR A 173 11.48 -3.44 -3.56
C THR A 173 12.46 -4.48 -4.10
N GLU A 174 13.01 -4.27 -5.30
CA GLU A 174 14.04 -5.15 -5.85
C GLU A 174 15.33 -5.15 -5.02
N THR A 175 15.76 -3.96 -4.57
CA THR A 175 16.95 -3.82 -3.73
C THR A 175 16.75 -4.51 -2.39
N TRP A 176 15.61 -4.29 -1.75
CA TRP A 176 15.27 -4.88 -0.45
C TRP A 176 15.06 -6.40 -0.53
N ALA A 177 14.57 -6.91 -1.65
CA ALA A 177 14.50 -8.35 -1.88
C ALA A 177 15.90 -8.99 -1.85
N ARG A 178 16.89 -8.35 -2.47
CA ARG A 178 18.30 -8.81 -2.40
C ARG A 178 18.87 -8.73 -0.99
N MET A 179 18.56 -7.65 -0.25
CA MET A 179 19.01 -7.47 1.14
C MET A 179 18.35 -8.45 2.11
N GLY A 180 17.08 -8.81 1.85
CA GLY A 180 16.28 -9.69 2.69
C GLY A 180 16.55 -11.17 2.51
N ALA A 181 16.92 -11.58 1.30
CA ALA A 181 17.08 -12.99 0.93
C ALA A 181 18.24 -13.66 1.70
N PRO A 182 18.11 -14.97 2.00
CA PRO A 182 16.96 -15.85 1.73
C PRO A 182 15.85 -15.78 2.80
N GLU A 183 16.09 -15.12 3.94
CA GLU A 183 15.20 -15.18 5.12
C GLU A 183 13.94 -14.32 4.98
N VAL A 184 13.96 -13.30 4.09
CA VAL A 184 12.85 -12.34 3.93
C VAL A 184 12.49 -12.19 2.46
N ARG A 185 11.23 -12.37 2.14
CA ARG A 185 10.65 -12.04 0.83
C ARG A 185 10.12 -10.62 0.85
N VAL A 186 10.43 -9.85 -0.18
CA VAL A 186 9.97 -8.46 -0.33
C VAL A 186 9.28 -8.32 -1.67
N ASN A 187 8.01 -7.95 -1.67
CA ASN A 187 7.23 -7.75 -2.88
C ASN A 187 6.45 -6.43 -2.84
N GLU A 188 5.95 -6.02 -3.98
CA GLU A 188 5.17 -4.81 -4.15
C GLU A 188 3.78 -5.15 -4.66
N ILE A 189 2.75 -4.47 -4.12
CA ILE A 189 1.43 -4.40 -4.73
C ILE A 189 1.27 -2.97 -5.28
N MET A 190 1.20 -2.87 -6.59
CA MET A 190 1.00 -1.62 -7.30
C MET A 190 -0.48 -1.42 -7.57
N LEU A 191 -1.09 -0.48 -6.88
CA LEU A 191 -2.54 -0.25 -6.93
C LEU A 191 -2.95 0.69 -8.05
N GLY A 192 -4.05 0.36 -8.70
CA GLY A 192 -4.87 1.30 -9.45
C GLY A 192 -5.75 2.15 -8.54
N PHE A 193 -6.92 2.53 -9.03
CA PHE A 193 -7.93 3.24 -8.24
C PHE A 193 -8.71 2.27 -7.37
N VAL A 194 -8.69 2.48 -6.06
CA VAL A 194 -9.38 1.65 -5.05
C VAL A 194 -10.35 2.51 -4.26
N GLU A 195 -11.50 1.98 -3.88
CA GLU A 195 -12.56 2.65 -3.10
C GLU A 195 -12.13 3.03 -1.68
N THR A 196 -11.10 3.86 -1.57
CA THR A 196 -10.61 4.41 -0.32
C THR A 196 -10.28 5.87 -0.51
N ARG A 197 -8.98 6.18 -0.72
CA ARG A 197 -8.50 7.55 -0.86
C ARG A 197 -8.64 8.11 -2.30
N HIS A 198 -8.65 7.23 -3.29
CA HIS A 198 -8.77 7.58 -4.72
C HIS A 198 -10.07 7.11 -5.35
N GLY A 199 -10.94 6.42 -4.58
CA GLY A 199 -12.28 6.03 -4.98
C GLY A 199 -13.36 6.98 -4.47
N GLU A 200 -14.63 6.62 -4.57
CA GLU A 200 -15.78 7.49 -4.29
C GLU A 200 -15.81 8.14 -2.88
N LYS A 201 -15.20 7.50 -1.90
CA LYS A 201 -15.17 7.97 -0.50
C LYS A 201 -13.91 8.77 -0.15
N THR A 202 -13.17 9.27 -1.12
CA THR A 202 -11.90 9.95 -0.90
C THR A 202 -11.99 11.45 -1.11
N ARG A 203 -11.07 12.22 -0.51
CA ARG A 203 -11.06 13.68 -0.63
C ARG A 203 -10.94 14.17 -2.07
N GLY A 204 -10.14 13.48 -2.91
CA GLY A 204 -9.94 13.86 -4.29
C GLY A 204 -11.12 13.48 -5.19
N TRP A 205 -11.73 12.35 -4.94
CA TRP A 205 -12.82 11.83 -5.75
C TRP A 205 -14.07 12.72 -5.74
N GLY A 206 -14.40 13.26 -4.57
CA GLY A 206 -15.56 14.15 -4.40
C GLY A 206 -15.48 15.46 -5.18
N LEU A 207 -14.29 15.81 -5.69
CA LEU A 207 -14.04 17.03 -6.44
C LEU A 207 -14.05 16.82 -7.96
N LEU A 208 -14.03 15.56 -8.41
CA LEU A 208 -14.14 15.22 -9.81
C LEU A 208 -15.58 15.39 -10.29
N SER A 209 -15.72 15.96 -11.50
CA SER A 209 -17.00 15.93 -12.20
C SER A 209 -17.39 14.51 -12.60
N ASP A 210 -18.69 14.29 -12.87
CA ASP A 210 -19.15 12.98 -13.32
C ASP A 210 -18.48 12.55 -14.63
N ALA A 211 -18.21 13.48 -15.54
CA ALA A 211 -17.45 13.20 -16.77
C ALA A 211 -16.01 12.76 -16.49
N GLN A 212 -15.35 13.35 -15.50
CA GLN A 212 -13.98 12.94 -15.10
C GLN A 212 -13.97 11.56 -14.43
N LYS A 213 -14.97 11.26 -13.60
CA LYS A 213 -15.14 9.92 -13.01
C LYS A 213 -15.43 8.87 -14.08
N ALA A 214 -16.36 9.17 -15.00
CA ALA A 214 -16.65 8.29 -16.13
C ALA A 214 -15.40 7.99 -16.94
N ALA A 215 -14.58 9.01 -17.27
CA ALA A 215 -13.34 8.82 -18.00
C ALA A 215 -12.34 7.88 -17.27
N LEU A 216 -12.31 7.88 -15.93
CA LEU A 216 -11.48 6.95 -15.15
C LEU A 216 -12.02 5.51 -15.25
N TYR A 217 -13.35 5.33 -15.16
CA TYR A 217 -13.98 4.00 -15.30
C TYR A 217 -13.83 3.45 -16.72
N ASP A 218 -14.10 4.27 -17.73
CA ASP A 218 -14.01 3.88 -19.14
C ASP A 218 -12.58 3.50 -19.55
N HIS A 219 -11.58 4.15 -18.92
CA HIS A 219 -10.17 3.82 -19.16
C HIS A 219 -9.72 2.54 -18.41
N THR A 220 -10.47 2.10 -17.40
CA THR A 220 -10.19 0.87 -16.65
C THR A 220 -10.88 -0.31 -17.33
N LEU A 221 -10.13 -1.31 -17.81
CA LEU A 221 -10.71 -2.43 -18.58
C LEU A 221 -11.83 -3.17 -17.84
N LEU A 222 -11.74 -3.27 -16.50
CA LEU A 222 -12.82 -3.88 -15.69
C LEU A 222 -13.97 -2.92 -15.40
N GLY A 223 -13.94 -1.67 -15.87
CA GLY A 223 -15.02 -0.69 -15.75
C GLY A 223 -15.37 -0.28 -14.31
N ARG A 224 -14.49 -0.54 -13.35
CA ARG A 224 -14.71 -0.24 -11.93
C ARG A 224 -13.39 0.09 -11.20
N THR A 225 -13.51 0.73 -10.06
CA THR A 225 -12.42 0.78 -9.08
C THR A 225 -12.25 -0.56 -8.35
N GLY A 226 -11.07 -0.81 -7.79
CA GLY A 226 -10.84 -1.92 -6.88
C GLY A 226 -11.51 -1.69 -5.52
N THR A 227 -11.75 -2.77 -4.80
CA THR A 227 -12.28 -2.76 -3.43
C THR A 227 -11.17 -3.04 -2.41
N ILE A 228 -11.43 -2.81 -1.12
CA ILE A 228 -10.51 -3.23 -0.04
C ILE A 228 -10.32 -4.75 -0.08
N GLU A 229 -11.36 -5.50 -0.39
CA GLU A 229 -11.30 -6.97 -0.48
C GLU A 229 -10.39 -7.45 -1.62
N ASP A 230 -10.43 -6.81 -2.80
CA ASP A 230 -9.49 -7.10 -3.89
C ASP A 230 -8.03 -6.96 -3.41
N VAL A 231 -7.74 -5.92 -2.62
CA VAL A 231 -6.38 -5.68 -2.08
C VAL A 231 -6.02 -6.69 -0.99
N VAL A 232 -6.92 -6.98 -0.06
CA VAL A 232 -6.70 -7.96 1.00
C VAL A 232 -6.41 -9.34 0.42
N ASN A 233 -7.16 -9.78 -0.59
CA ASN A 233 -6.94 -11.05 -1.25
C ASN A 233 -5.55 -11.13 -1.90
N ALA A 234 -5.08 -10.05 -2.53
CA ALA A 234 -3.73 -9.99 -3.10
C ALA A 234 -2.64 -10.07 -2.02
N VAL A 235 -2.83 -9.39 -0.88
CA VAL A 235 -1.91 -9.47 0.27
C VAL A 235 -1.85 -10.90 0.82
N MET A 236 -3.00 -11.52 1.05
CA MET A 236 -3.07 -12.87 1.59
C MET A 236 -2.45 -13.89 0.63
N PHE A 237 -2.66 -13.76 -0.68
CA PHE A 237 -1.97 -14.55 -1.70
C PHE A 237 -0.44 -14.46 -1.58
N ILE A 238 0.12 -13.24 -1.53
CA ILE A 238 1.57 -13.06 -1.42
C ILE A 238 2.12 -13.69 -0.13
N ILE A 239 1.41 -13.56 0.97
CA ILE A 239 1.86 -14.09 2.26
C ILE A 239 1.77 -15.62 2.27
N LYS A 240 0.61 -16.19 1.93
CA LYS A 240 0.29 -17.62 2.10
C LYS A 240 0.78 -18.50 0.94
N ASP A 241 0.49 -18.07 -0.30
CA ASP A 241 0.44 -18.96 -1.45
C ASP A 241 1.55 -18.71 -2.49
N ALA A 242 2.34 -17.64 -2.29
CA ALA A 242 3.43 -17.27 -3.21
C ALA A 242 4.85 -17.41 -2.57
N PRO A 243 5.26 -18.59 -2.07
CA PRO A 243 6.53 -18.73 -1.34
C PRO A 243 7.77 -18.53 -2.20
N PHE A 244 7.66 -18.63 -3.52
CA PHE A 244 8.77 -18.42 -4.48
C PHE A 244 8.78 -17.02 -5.09
N MET A 245 7.98 -16.09 -4.53
CA MET A 245 7.85 -14.72 -5.03
C MET A 245 8.63 -13.74 -4.14
N THR A 246 9.66 -13.09 -4.69
CA THR A 246 10.40 -11.98 -4.08
C THR A 246 10.92 -11.04 -5.15
N GLY A 247 11.01 -9.74 -4.85
CA GLY A 247 11.41 -8.69 -5.80
C GLY A 247 10.37 -8.42 -6.91
N SER A 248 9.16 -8.93 -6.76
CA SER A 248 8.12 -8.85 -7.78
C SER A 248 7.15 -7.71 -7.52
N VAL A 249 6.58 -7.18 -8.61
CA VAL A 249 5.49 -6.21 -8.60
C VAL A 249 4.21 -6.90 -9.05
N LEU A 250 3.23 -7.00 -8.15
CA LEU A 250 1.87 -7.41 -8.47
C LEU A 250 1.03 -6.17 -8.77
N ARG A 251 0.71 -5.93 -10.04
CA ARG A 251 -0.14 -4.82 -10.44
C ARG A 251 -1.61 -5.19 -10.28
N LEU A 252 -2.32 -4.41 -9.45
CA LEU A 252 -3.74 -4.59 -9.14
C LEU A 252 -4.48 -3.31 -9.51
N ASP A 253 -4.82 -3.16 -10.79
CA ASP A 253 -5.30 -1.91 -11.37
C ASP A 253 -6.53 -2.05 -12.28
N GLY A 254 -7.14 -3.23 -12.34
CA GLY A 254 -8.28 -3.47 -13.22
C GLY A 254 -7.95 -3.31 -14.71
N GLY A 255 -6.66 -3.33 -15.08
CA GLY A 255 -6.20 -3.12 -16.44
C GLY A 255 -6.04 -1.64 -16.83
N TYR A 256 -6.10 -0.70 -15.88
CA TYR A 256 -5.98 0.73 -16.16
C TYR A 256 -4.74 1.10 -16.99
N VAL A 257 -3.57 0.54 -16.65
CA VAL A 257 -2.30 0.83 -17.35
C VAL A 257 -2.30 0.38 -18.82
N LEU A 258 -3.17 -0.55 -19.18
CA LEU A 258 -3.29 -1.02 -20.58
C LEU A 258 -4.08 -0.03 -21.44
N GLY A 259 -4.84 0.86 -20.84
CA GLY A 259 -5.66 1.85 -21.51
C GLY A 259 -7.00 1.28 -22.03
N GLY A 260 -7.79 2.16 -22.62
CA GLY A 260 -9.11 1.82 -23.17
C GLY A 260 -9.14 1.52 -24.67
N ASP A 261 -7.99 1.29 -25.29
CA ASP A 261 -7.94 1.04 -26.74
C ASP A 261 -8.48 -0.36 -27.09
N GLU A 262 -9.38 -0.40 -28.08
CA GLU A 262 -9.96 -1.65 -28.56
C GLU A 262 -8.96 -2.41 -29.44
N VAL A 263 -8.98 -3.75 -29.33
CA VAL A 263 -8.28 -4.62 -30.27
C VAL A 263 -9.13 -4.78 -31.54
N VAL A 264 -8.78 -4.06 -32.58
CA VAL A 264 -9.50 -4.15 -33.85
C VAL A 264 -9.20 -5.47 -34.58
N PRO A 265 -10.18 -6.07 -35.27
CA PRO A 265 -9.95 -7.28 -36.05
C PRO A 265 -8.88 -7.06 -37.13
N ILE A 266 -8.03 -8.08 -37.35
CA ILE A 266 -7.05 -8.04 -38.43
C ILE A 266 -7.82 -8.08 -39.79
N PRO A 267 -7.55 -7.12 -40.69
CA PRO A 267 -8.20 -7.14 -42.02
C PRO A 267 -7.89 -8.43 -42.78
N LYS A 268 -8.87 -8.93 -43.55
CA LYS A 268 -8.67 -10.12 -44.38
C LYS A 268 -7.54 -9.89 -45.39
N GLY A 269 -6.63 -10.85 -45.49
CA GLY A 269 -5.52 -10.83 -46.44
C GLY A 269 -4.25 -10.12 -45.96
N VAL A 270 -4.16 -9.79 -44.67
CA VAL A 270 -2.97 -9.20 -44.04
C VAL A 270 -2.03 -10.26 -43.42
N LEU A 271 -2.49 -11.51 -43.29
CA LEU A 271 -1.68 -12.67 -42.86
C LEU A 271 -1.44 -13.61 -44.04
#